data_35bedeee60a312276f33df85783aa53f
#
_entry.id   35bedeee60a312276f33df85783aa53f
#
_cell.length_a   1.000
_cell.length_b   1.000
_cell.length_c   1.000
_cell.angle_alpha   90.00
_cell.angle_beta   90.00
_cell.angle_gamma   90.00
#
_symmetry.space_group_name_H-M   'P 1'
#
loop_
_entity.id
_entity.type
_entity.pdbx_description
1 polymer ?
#
loop_
_entity_poly.entity_id
_entity_poly.type
_entity_poly.pdbx_seq_one_letter_code
_entity_poly.pdbx_strand_id
1 'polypeptide(L)'
;QNQTHYIFFDEKKLEYFYLIPKKRVETKTVGGFFLWTIAVSIILSLISYLFIKKQIQPLKRLGIITRSFGRGIETPNLKPTGSSEVRGLIKDFNNMHNNINSTLDNQRNMLAGISHDLKTPLTRINLMIEEINNETLKNSISQNISEMNIMLNHYLDFIKNEKNENLDEINTSDFISNLTQNYPKLQILINNSNQIFIRKNQITRAIMNILDNADKFAEKIFISSNIFNNNWKIEIEDNGPGTNLSQEQLIRPFVKGSDQLNQGTGLGLSIVQKLIKLNNGELNFQKSSHGGLKVTVILQI
;
A
#
# COMPACT_ATOMS: atom_id res chain seq x y z
N GLN A 1 27.58 49.14 -59.98
CA GLN A 1 26.46 48.45 -60.64
C GLN A 1 25.67 49.52 -61.42
N ASN A 2 25.85 49.53 -62.78
CA ASN A 2 25.14 50.48 -63.65
C ASN A 2 23.68 50.11 -63.67
N GLN A 3 22.83 50.91 -63.00
CA GLN A 3 21.38 50.84 -63.15
C GLN A 3 21.03 51.57 -64.45
N THR A 4 20.65 50.81 -65.48
CA THR A 4 20.12 51.37 -66.73
C THR A 4 18.69 51.89 -66.45
N HIS A 5 18.60 53.26 -66.47
CA HIS A 5 17.29 53.91 -66.40
C HIS A 5 16.82 54.13 -67.85
N TYR A 6 15.64 53.70 -68.16
CA TYR A 6 14.98 53.98 -69.45
C TYR A 6 14.11 55.21 -69.27
N ILE A 7 14.42 56.24 -70.09
CA ILE A 7 13.68 57.49 -70.11
C ILE A 7 12.91 57.51 -71.44
N PHE A 8 11.60 57.61 -71.33
CA PHE A 8 10.71 57.75 -72.46
C PHE A 8 10.11 59.17 -72.45
N PHE A 9 10.12 59.82 -73.63
CA PHE A 9 9.53 61.14 -73.81
C PHE A 9 8.20 60.94 -74.61
N ASP A 10 7.10 61.44 -74.08
CA ASP A 10 5.81 61.48 -74.75
C ASP A 10 5.62 62.88 -75.41
N GLU A 11 5.83 62.91 -76.71
CA GLU A 11 5.73 64.16 -77.49
C GLU A 11 4.31 64.79 -77.47
N LYS A 12 3.27 64.06 -77.21
CA LYS A 12 1.92 64.57 -77.15
C LYS A 12 1.54 65.22 -75.79
N LYS A 13 2.25 64.83 -74.73
CA LYS A 13 1.97 65.38 -73.39
C LYS A 13 3.13 66.24 -72.85
N LEU A 14 4.27 66.32 -73.60
CA LEU A 14 5.48 67.01 -73.12
C LEU A 14 5.95 66.56 -71.75
N GLU A 15 5.76 65.25 -71.40
CA GLU A 15 6.14 64.67 -70.11
C GLU A 15 7.18 63.58 -70.29
N TYR A 16 8.08 63.45 -69.26
CA TYR A 16 9.10 62.41 -69.20
C TYR A 16 8.64 61.34 -68.23
N PHE A 17 8.64 60.07 -68.66
CA PHE A 17 8.37 58.93 -67.82
C PHE A 17 9.62 58.19 -67.46
N TYR A 18 9.84 57.95 -66.16
CA TYR A 18 10.94 57.18 -65.64
C TYR A 18 10.47 55.75 -65.33
N LEU A 19 11.00 54.77 -66.03
CA LEU A 19 10.80 53.36 -65.70
C LEU A 19 11.91 52.90 -64.76
N ILE A 20 11.56 52.75 -63.45
CA ILE A 20 12.48 52.20 -62.49
C ILE A 20 12.28 50.70 -62.54
N PRO A 21 13.27 49.85 -62.86
CA PRO A 21 13.10 48.41 -62.86
C PRO A 21 12.79 47.96 -61.42
N LYS A 22 11.62 47.39 -61.24
CA LYS A 22 11.19 46.81 -59.98
C LYS A 22 12.22 45.71 -59.64
N LYS A 23 13.07 45.94 -58.63
CA LYS A 23 14.04 44.96 -58.18
C LYS A 23 13.30 43.67 -57.84
N ARG A 24 13.44 42.65 -58.69
CA ARG A 24 12.85 41.33 -58.44
C ARG A 24 13.54 40.79 -57.23
N VAL A 25 12.84 40.77 -56.09
CA VAL A 25 13.35 40.05 -54.90
C VAL A 25 13.53 38.60 -55.34
N GLU A 26 14.78 38.16 -55.40
CA GLU A 26 15.11 36.81 -55.85
C GLU A 26 14.32 35.80 -54.97
N THR A 27 13.51 34.98 -55.60
CA THR A 27 12.69 33.95 -54.93
C THR A 27 13.53 33.02 -54.04
N LYS A 28 14.80 32.86 -54.32
CA LYS A 28 15.79 32.12 -53.51
C LYS A 28 15.99 32.69 -52.11
N THR A 29 16.01 34.02 -51.96
CA THR A 29 16.18 34.72 -50.67
C THR A 29 14.93 34.54 -49.79
N VAL A 30 13.76 34.59 -50.39
CA VAL A 30 12.47 34.38 -49.71
C VAL A 30 12.34 32.94 -49.25
N GLY A 31 12.66 31.95 -50.12
CA GLY A 31 12.65 30.54 -49.75
C GLY A 31 13.65 30.20 -48.62
N GLY A 32 14.84 30.77 -48.65
CA GLY A 32 15.83 30.63 -47.58
C GLY A 32 15.36 31.19 -46.24
N PHE A 33 14.67 32.34 -46.26
CA PHE A 33 14.08 32.93 -45.05
C PHE A 33 13.00 32.02 -44.43
N PHE A 34 12.09 31.47 -45.23
CA PHE A 34 11.06 30.54 -44.76
C PHE A 34 11.66 29.25 -44.19
N LEU A 35 12.64 28.64 -44.85
CA LEU A 35 13.33 27.47 -44.33
C LEU A 35 14.04 27.75 -43.00
N TRP A 36 14.66 28.91 -42.86
CA TRP A 36 15.35 29.34 -41.65
C TRP A 36 14.34 29.54 -40.49
N THR A 37 13.20 30.22 -40.73
CA THR A 37 12.17 30.43 -39.72
C THR A 37 11.55 29.11 -39.23
N ILE A 38 11.28 28.16 -40.15
CA ILE A 38 10.81 26.83 -39.82
C ILE A 38 11.84 26.07 -38.97
N ALA A 39 13.11 26.09 -39.34
CA ALA A 39 14.18 25.43 -38.60
C ALA A 39 14.29 25.97 -37.17
N VAL A 40 14.29 27.29 -36.98
CA VAL A 40 14.31 27.95 -35.67
C VAL A 40 13.09 27.56 -34.85
N SER A 41 11.89 27.55 -35.46
CA SER A 41 10.65 27.15 -34.78
C SER A 41 10.69 25.70 -34.29
N ILE A 42 11.23 24.78 -35.09
CA ILE A 42 11.38 23.36 -34.69
C ILE A 42 12.39 23.26 -33.55
N ILE A 43 13.52 23.96 -33.61
CA ILE A 43 14.54 23.95 -32.53
C ILE A 43 13.96 24.48 -31.23
N LEU A 44 13.25 25.62 -31.25
CA LEU A 44 12.60 26.19 -30.08
C LEU A 44 11.53 25.25 -29.50
N SER A 45 10.73 24.61 -30.37
CA SER A 45 9.73 23.64 -29.98
C SER A 45 10.37 22.42 -29.29
N LEU A 46 11.46 21.91 -29.83
CA LEU A 46 12.22 20.80 -29.26
C LEU A 46 12.80 21.15 -27.87
N ILE A 47 13.43 22.34 -27.75
CA ILE A 47 13.95 22.81 -26.47
C ILE A 47 12.84 22.95 -25.44
N SER A 48 11.70 23.54 -25.81
CA SER A 48 10.52 23.67 -24.95
C SER A 48 9.98 22.31 -24.51
N TYR A 49 9.88 21.36 -25.43
CA TYR A 49 9.44 19.99 -25.13
C TYR A 49 10.36 19.30 -24.13
N LEU A 50 11.69 19.36 -24.32
CA LEU A 50 12.66 18.76 -23.41
C LEU A 50 12.62 19.43 -22.03
N PHE A 51 12.46 20.75 -21.98
CA PHE A 51 12.33 21.51 -20.74
C PHE A 51 11.07 21.08 -19.98
N ILE A 52 9.91 21.05 -20.62
CA ILE A 52 8.63 20.65 -20.03
C ILE A 52 8.72 19.19 -19.52
N LYS A 53 9.27 18.28 -20.33
CA LYS A 53 9.44 16.88 -19.93
C LYS A 53 10.28 16.76 -18.65
N LYS A 54 11.37 17.52 -18.54
CA LYS A 54 12.24 17.54 -17.35
C LYS A 54 11.54 18.10 -16.11
N GLN A 55 10.55 18.98 -16.26
CA GLN A 55 9.77 19.55 -15.15
C GLN A 55 8.62 18.63 -14.71
N ILE A 56 7.95 17.96 -15.66
CA ILE A 56 6.77 17.15 -15.37
C ILE A 56 7.15 15.79 -14.74
N GLN A 57 8.27 15.18 -15.12
CA GLN A 57 8.67 13.86 -14.61
C GLN A 57 8.77 13.80 -13.07
N PRO A 58 9.43 14.74 -12.38
CA PRO A 58 9.50 14.73 -10.92
C PRO A 58 8.12 14.84 -10.26
N LEU A 59 7.21 15.65 -10.81
CA LEU A 59 5.84 15.81 -10.30
C LEU A 59 5.03 14.49 -10.44
N LYS A 60 5.18 13.79 -11.57
CA LYS A 60 4.54 12.47 -11.75
C LYS A 60 5.05 11.46 -10.72
N ARG A 61 6.37 11.43 -10.45
CA ARG A 61 6.95 10.57 -9.42
C ARG A 61 6.45 10.92 -8.04
N LEU A 62 6.41 12.22 -7.71
CA LEU A 62 5.84 12.69 -6.44
C LEU A 62 4.39 12.22 -6.28
N GLY A 63 3.54 12.36 -7.31
CA GLY A 63 2.16 11.92 -7.28
C GLY A 63 1.99 10.40 -7.07
N ILE A 64 2.87 9.58 -7.66
CA ILE A 64 2.87 8.12 -7.45
C ILE A 64 3.23 7.79 -5.99
N ILE A 65 4.33 8.37 -5.49
CA ILE A 65 4.80 8.11 -4.12
C ILE A 65 3.81 8.61 -3.08
N THR A 66 3.22 9.79 -3.27
CA THR A 66 2.17 10.32 -2.38
C THR A 66 0.98 9.37 -2.29
N ARG A 67 0.52 8.81 -3.42
CA ARG A 67 -0.57 7.82 -3.44
C ARG A 67 -0.19 6.51 -2.74
N SER A 68 1.04 6.03 -2.96
CA SER A 68 1.54 4.82 -2.30
C SER A 68 1.66 5.03 -0.79
N PHE A 69 2.20 6.17 -0.36
CA PHE A 69 2.28 6.56 1.05
C PHE A 69 0.89 6.66 1.71
N GLY A 70 -0.08 7.30 1.03
CA GLY A 70 -1.47 7.38 1.51
C GLY A 70 -2.18 6.01 1.66
N ARG A 71 -1.70 4.98 0.95
CA ARG A 71 -2.15 3.59 1.11
C ARG A 71 -1.40 2.82 2.22
N GLY A 72 -0.48 3.48 2.94
CA GLY A 72 0.34 2.84 3.97
C GLY A 72 1.51 2.02 3.41
N ILE A 73 1.78 2.11 2.09
CA ILE A 73 2.95 1.46 1.48
C ILE A 73 4.18 2.30 1.80
N GLU A 74 5.23 1.64 2.26
CA GLU A 74 6.50 2.33 2.52
C GLU A 74 7.09 2.87 1.22
N THR A 75 7.51 4.11 1.26
CA THR A 75 8.06 4.79 0.10
C THR A 75 9.40 5.43 0.46
N PRO A 76 10.40 5.35 -0.42
CA PRO A 76 11.68 6.02 -0.18
C PRO A 76 11.55 7.54 -0.35
N ASN A 77 12.45 8.29 0.29
CA ASN A 77 12.58 9.71 0.05
C ASN A 77 12.92 9.99 -1.42
N LEU A 78 12.23 10.97 -2.00
CA LEU A 78 12.49 11.41 -3.36
C LEU A 78 13.73 12.28 -3.44
N LYS A 79 14.56 12.05 -4.45
CA LYS A 79 15.68 12.95 -4.78
C LYS A 79 15.10 14.28 -5.33
N PRO A 80 15.42 15.44 -4.73
CA PRO A 80 14.95 16.74 -5.22
C PRO A 80 15.51 17.04 -6.61
N THR A 81 14.65 17.05 -7.64
CA THR A 81 14.99 17.29 -9.05
C THR A 81 13.95 18.21 -9.70
N GLY A 82 14.30 18.86 -10.81
CA GLY A 82 13.43 19.83 -11.50
C GLY A 82 13.79 21.27 -11.20
N SER A 83 12.84 22.21 -11.37
CA SER A 83 13.01 23.63 -11.02
C SER A 83 13.18 23.85 -9.52
N SER A 84 13.50 25.08 -9.11
CA SER A 84 13.60 25.48 -7.69
C SER A 84 12.33 25.15 -6.92
N GLU A 85 11.18 25.47 -7.51
CA GLU A 85 9.84 25.28 -6.93
C GLU A 85 9.53 23.78 -6.75
N VAL A 86 9.82 22.97 -7.79
CA VAL A 86 9.62 21.51 -7.75
C VAL A 86 10.56 20.87 -6.74
N ARG A 87 11.83 21.31 -6.66
CA ARG A 87 12.76 20.82 -5.64
C ARG A 87 12.32 21.20 -4.22
N GLY A 88 11.79 22.42 -4.04
CA GLY A 88 11.19 22.86 -2.78
C GLY A 88 10.05 21.95 -2.36
N LEU A 89 9.09 21.73 -3.26
CA LEU A 89 7.94 20.86 -3.00
C LEU A 89 8.34 19.42 -2.64
N ILE A 90 9.36 18.85 -3.32
CA ILE A 90 9.86 17.51 -2.99
C ILE A 90 10.51 17.49 -1.60
N LYS A 91 11.26 18.52 -1.21
CA LYS A 91 11.84 18.62 0.13
C LYS A 91 10.76 18.70 1.20
N ASP A 92 9.74 19.53 0.99
CA ASP A 92 8.63 19.69 1.93
C ASP A 92 7.84 18.37 2.07
N PHE A 93 7.60 17.68 0.96
CA PHE A 93 7.01 16.33 0.99
C PHE A 93 7.87 15.35 1.79
N ASN A 94 9.18 15.29 1.56
CA ASN A 94 10.09 14.41 2.29
C ASN A 94 10.09 14.73 3.79
N ASN A 95 10.09 16.01 4.17
CA ASN A 95 10.01 16.45 5.56
C ASN A 95 8.68 16.00 6.21
N MET A 96 7.56 16.23 5.53
CA MET A 96 6.24 15.76 5.99
C MET A 96 6.22 14.23 6.13
N HIS A 97 6.74 13.50 5.13
CA HIS A 97 6.83 12.04 5.13
C HIS A 97 7.64 11.53 6.33
N ASN A 98 8.81 12.11 6.58
CA ASN A 98 9.67 11.75 7.71
C ASN A 98 9.03 12.07 9.06
N ASN A 99 8.38 13.24 9.17
CA ASN A 99 7.67 13.65 10.40
C ASN A 99 6.49 12.71 10.72
N ILE A 100 5.70 12.31 9.72
CA ILE A 100 4.61 11.37 9.92
C ILE A 100 5.16 10.00 10.37
N ASN A 101 6.20 9.49 9.70
CA ASN A 101 6.81 8.21 10.09
C ASN A 101 7.37 8.27 11.51
N SER A 102 8.10 9.33 11.90
CA SER A 102 8.63 9.47 13.25
C SER A 102 7.53 9.59 14.30
N THR A 103 6.43 10.29 13.99
CA THR A 103 5.27 10.38 14.88
C THR A 103 4.63 9.01 15.10
N LEU A 104 4.44 8.24 14.03
CA LEU A 104 3.92 6.87 14.10
C LEU A 104 4.84 5.95 14.91
N ASP A 105 6.16 6.05 14.71
CA ASP A 105 7.13 5.24 15.45
C ASP A 105 7.19 5.64 16.94
N ASN A 106 7.10 6.93 17.25
CA ASN A 106 7.00 7.40 18.62
C ASN A 106 5.72 6.90 19.31
N GLN A 107 4.58 6.96 18.62
CA GLN A 107 3.32 6.39 19.13
C GLN A 107 3.46 4.88 19.41
N ARG A 108 4.09 4.12 18.52
CA ARG A 108 4.36 2.68 18.71
C ARG A 108 5.24 2.43 19.94
N ASN A 109 6.32 3.16 20.08
CA ASN A 109 7.25 3.02 21.20
C ASN A 109 6.57 3.36 22.53
N MET A 110 5.78 4.43 22.56
CA MET A 110 4.99 4.81 23.75
C MET A 110 4.01 3.70 24.14
N LEU A 111 3.29 3.14 23.18
CA LEU A 111 2.33 2.08 23.43
C LEU A 111 3.01 0.77 23.87
N ALA A 112 4.19 0.46 23.33
CA ALA A 112 5.01 -0.65 23.79
C ALA A 112 5.46 -0.47 25.25
N GLY A 113 5.87 0.74 25.63
CA GLY A 113 6.22 1.11 27.00
C GLY A 113 5.03 0.96 27.95
N ILE A 114 3.87 1.54 27.60
CA ILE A 114 2.64 1.43 28.40
C ILE A 114 2.27 -0.04 28.63
N SER A 115 2.40 -0.87 27.60
CA SER A 115 2.07 -2.29 27.73
C SER A 115 3.02 -3.06 28.64
N HIS A 116 4.31 -2.73 28.62
CA HIS A 116 5.28 -3.27 29.58
C HIS A 116 4.91 -2.86 31.03
N ASP A 117 4.57 -1.57 31.20
CA ASP A 117 4.23 -1.03 32.51
C ASP A 117 2.90 -1.54 33.06
N LEU A 118 1.97 -1.94 32.17
CA LEU A 118 0.72 -2.60 32.58
C LEU A 118 0.89 -4.08 32.93
N LYS A 119 1.87 -4.79 32.35
CA LYS A 119 2.13 -6.19 32.72
C LYS A 119 2.56 -6.35 34.17
N THR A 120 3.34 -5.42 34.69
CA THR A 120 3.84 -5.46 36.09
C THR A 120 2.72 -5.46 37.11
N PRO A 121 1.77 -4.50 37.11
CA PRO A 121 0.66 -4.50 38.07
C PRO A 121 -0.29 -5.72 37.85
N LEU A 122 -0.53 -6.14 36.61
CA LEU A 122 -1.34 -7.34 36.34
C LEU A 122 -0.71 -8.61 36.93
N THR A 123 0.62 -8.78 36.82
CA THR A 123 1.34 -9.89 37.46
C THR A 123 1.21 -9.82 38.98
N ARG A 124 1.29 -8.61 39.58
CA ARG A 124 1.17 -8.39 41.01
C ARG A 124 -0.24 -8.72 41.52
N ILE A 125 -1.28 -8.31 40.77
CA ILE A 125 -2.67 -8.65 41.09
C ILE A 125 -2.87 -10.17 40.99
N ASN A 126 -2.28 -10.82 39.98
CA ASN A 126 -2.36 -12.30 39.83
C ASN A 126 -1.75 -13.04 41.03
N LEU A 127 -0.66 -12.55 41.60
CA LEU A 127 -0.07 -13.08 42.83
C LEU A 127 -0.97 -12.86 44.06
N MET A 128 -1.61 -11.70 44.19
CA MET A 128 -2.52 -11.41 45.31
C MET A 128 -3.80 -12.27 45.28
N ILE A 129 -4.24 -12.67 44.09
CA ILE A 129 -5.42 -13.53 43.94
C ILE A 129 -5.18 -14.93 44.52
N GLU A 130 -3.93 -15.39 44.57
CA GLU A 130 -3.62 -16.70 45.15
C GLU A 130 -3.94 -16.80 46.64
N GLU A 131 -3.99 -15.66 47.35
CA GLU A 131 -4.37 -15.55 48.74
C GLU A 131 -5.89 -15.52 48.99
N ILE A 132 -6.73 -15.47 47.95
CA ILE A 132 -8.18 -15.47 48.03
C ILE A 132 -8.70 -16.87 48.30
N ASN A 133 -9.38 -17.04 49.45
CA ASN A 133 -9.98 -18.32 49.87
C ASN A 133 -11.27 -18.69 49.08
N ASN A 134 -11.88 -17.77 48.35
CA ASN A 134 -13.09 -17.99 47.59
C ASN A 134 -12.72 -18.43 46.16
N GLU A 135 -12.79 -19.71 45.84
CA GLU A 135 -12.44 -20.29 44.56
C GLU A 135 -13.24 -19.71 43.38
N THR A 136 -14.54 -19.40 43.54
CA THR A 136 -15.34 -18.78 42.47
C THR A 136 -14.88 -17.36 42.14
N LEU A 137 -14.57 -16.59 43.16
CA LEU A 137 -14.07 -15.23 43.01
C LEU A 137 -12.64 -15.24 42.44
N LYS A 138 -11.77 -16.14 42.92
CA LYS A 138 -10.42 -16.36 42.43
C LYS A 138 -10.40 -16.66 40.92
N ASN A 139 -11.22 -17.63 40.52
CA ASN A 139 -11.31 -18.04 39.11
C ASN A 139 -11.84 -16.90 38.22
N SER A 140 -12.84 -16.16 38.65
CA SER A 140 -13.41 -15.05 37.90
C SER A 140 -12.38 -13.92 37.69
N ILE A 141 -11.63 -13.54 38.75
CA ILE A 141 -10.62 -12.48 38.63
C ILE A 141 -9.44 -12.94 37.78
N SER A 142 -8.96 -14.19 37.97
CA SER A 142 -7.88 -14.77 37.16
C SER A 142 -8.22 -14.81 35.69
N GLN A 143 -9.47 -15.15 35.35
CA GLN A 143 -9.95 -15.12 33.97
C GLN A 143 -9.91 -13.69 33.40
N ASN A 144 -10.43 -12.71 34.13
CA ASN A 144 -10.40 -11.30 33.67
C ASN A 144 -8.97 -10.80 33.43
N ILE A 145 -8.02 -11.14 34.32
CA ILE A 145 -6.60 -10.76 34.13
C ILE A 145 -6.01 -11.44 32.92
N SER A 146 -6.30 -12.72 32.70
CA SER A 146 -5.87 -13.45 31.50
C SER A 146 -6.40 -12.78 30.23
N GLU A 147 -7.68 -12.40 30.22
CA GLU A 147 -8.26 -11.66 29.09
C GLU A 147 -7.59 -10.31 28.86
N MET A 148 -7.29 -9.55 29.93
CA MET A 148 -6.55 -8.28 29.82
C MET A 148 -5.15 -8.49 29.23
N ASN A 149 -4.42 -9.54 29.66
CA ASN A 149 -3.11 -9.87 29.12
C ASN A 149 -3.20 -10.24 27.61
N ILE A 150 -4.19 -10.99 27.22
CA ILE A 150 -4.45 -11.34 25.81
C ILE A 150 -4.72 -10.07 24.99
N MET A 151 -5.60 -9.18 25.49
CA MET A 151 -5.92 -7.90 24.85
C MET A 151 -4.67 -7.05 24.67
N LEU A 152 -3.85 -6.94 25.72
CA LEU A 152 -2.62 -6.15 25.71
C LEU A 152 -1.61 -6.70 24.68
N ASN A 153 -1.43 -8.02 24.63
CA ASN A 153 -0.56 -8.65 23.65
C ASN A 153 -1.06 -8.45 22.22
N HIS A 154 -2.37 -8.61 21.95
CA HIS A 154 -2.94 -8.33 20.63
C HIS A 154 -2.77 -6.87 20.23
N TYR A 155 -2.89 -5.93 21.18
CA TYR A 155 -2.67 -4.52 20.90
C TYR A 155 -1.21 -4.21 20.56
N LEU A 156 -0.26 -4.76 21.33
CA LEU A 156 1.17 -4.70 21.03
C LEU A 156 1.47 -5.25 19.64
N ASP A 157 0.89 -6.37 19.34
CA ASP A 157 1.06 -7.03 18.05
C ASP A 157 0.50 -6.20 16.89
N PHE A 158 -0.63 -5.54 17.08
CA PHE A 158 -1.18 -4.63 16.08
C PHE A 158 -0.23 -3.44 15.77
N ILE A 159 0.50 -2.97 16.79
CA ILE A 159 1.39 -1.80 16.69
C ILE A 159 2.77 -2.15 16.14
N LYS A 160 3.26 -3.38 16.35
CA LYS A 160 4.60 -3.80 15.91
C LYS A 160 4.86 -3.43 14.45
N ASN A 161 6.05 -2.87 14.22
CA ASN A 161 6.52 -2.59 12.87
C ASN A 161 7.20 -3.85 12.30
N GLU A 162 6.46 -4.58 11.48
CA GLU A 162 6.91 -5.87 10.92
C GLU A 162 7.61 -5.71 9.56
N LYS A 163 7.97 -4.47 9.18
CA LYS A 163 8.49 -4.16 7.86
C LYS A 163 9.84 -4.79 7.51
N ASN A 164 10.61 -5.21 8.50
CA ASN A 164 12.00 -5.65 8.34
C ASN A 164 12.19 -7.18 8.35
N GLU A 165 11.11 -7.96 8.18
CA GLU A 165 11.26 -9.41 8.09
C GLU A 165 11.78 -9.81 6.70
N ASN A 166 12.84 -10.61 6.67
CA ASN A 166 13.39 -11.16 5.44
C ASN A 166 12.44 -12.20 4.83
N LEU A 167 12.60 -12.44 3.55
CA LEU A 167 11.91 -13.53 2.86
C LEU A 167 12.59 -14.85 3.20
N ASP A 168 11.82 -15.83 3.65
CA ASP A 168 12.25 -17.20 3.90
C ASP A 168 11.70 -18.12 2.82
N GLU A 169 12.49 -19.08 2.38
CA GLU A 169 12.02 -20.15 1.49
C GLU A 169 11.23 -21.17 2.30
N ILE A 170 10.00 -21.44 1.89
CA ILE A 170 9.14 -22.43 2.53
C ILE A 170 8.51 -23.37 1.51
N ASN A 171 8.22 -24.61 1.94
CA ASN A 171 7.31 -25.49 1.24
C ASN A 171 5.88 -25.22 1.72
N THR A 172 4.95 -24.92 0.81
CA THR A 172 3.56 -24.51 1.16
C THR A 172 2.78 -25.59 1.89
N SER A 173 2.97 -26.87 1.54
CA SER A 173 2.31 -28.02 2.19
C SER A 173 2.79 -28.17 3.63
N ASP A 174 4.12 -28.21 3.82
CA ASP A 174 4.72 -28.38 5.15
C ASP A 174 4.37 -27.19 6.06
N PHE A 175 4.37 -25.99 5.49
CA PHE A 175 4.01 -24.79 6.22
C PHE A 175 2.58 -24.85 6.78
N ILE A 176 1.59 -25.18 5.94
CA ILE A 176 0.20 -25.32 6.37
C ILE A 176 0.08 -26.47 7.38
N SER A 177 0.68 -27.64 7.12
CA SER A 177 0.61 -28.79 8.00
C SER A 177 1.17 -28.49 9.39
N ASN A 178 2.27 -27.79 9.47
CA ASN A 178 2.89 -27.40 10.75
C ASN A 178 2.01 -26.41 11.54
N LEU A 179 1.37 -25.44 10.87
CA LEU A 179 0.49 -24.49 11.53
C LEU A 179 -0.78 -25.12 12.09
N THR A 180 -1.23 -26.18 11.47
CA THR A 180 -2.53 -26.79 11.77
C THR A 180 -2.50 -27.88 12.80
N GLN A 181 -1.32 -28.33 13.25
CA GLN A 181 -1.14 -29.41 14.22
C GLN A 181 -1.88 -29.18 15.55
N ASN A 182 -2.03 -27.94 15.97
CA ASN A 182 -2.66 -27.58 17.25
C ASN A 182 -4.20 -27.40 17.15
N TYR A 183 -4.80 -27.63 15.98
CA TYR A 183 -6.24 -27.44 15.75
C TYR A 183 -6.95 -28.76 15.45
N PRO A 184 -7.42 -29.49 16.48
CA PRO A 184 -8.00 -30.84 16.32
C PRO A 184 -9.31 -30.85 15.53
N LYS A 185 -10.00 -29.72 15.46
CA LYS A 185 -11.28 -29.55 14.73
C LYS A 185 -11.09 -29.30 13.22
N LEU A 186 -9.84 -29.27 12.75
CA LEU A 186 -9.51 -28.79 11.41
C LEU A 186 -9.35 -29.94 10.41
N GLN A 187 -9.96 -29.78 9.25
CA GLN A 187 -9.79 -30.64 8.08
C GLN A 187 -8.95 -29.93 7.01
N ILE A 188 -7.92 -30.61 6.52
CA ILE A 188 -6.92 -30.04 5.63
C ILE A 188 -7.10 -30.61 4.24
N LEU A 189 -7.15 -29.74 3.20
CA LEU A 189 -7.14 -30.08 1.80
C LEU A 189 -6.01 -29.31 1.10
N ILE A 190 -4.91 -29.98 0.80
CA ILE A 190 -3.78 -29.41 0.07
C ILE A 190 -3.75 -30.00 -1.33
N ASN A 191 -3.98 -29.17 -2.36
CA ASN A 191 -4.07 -29.64 -3.74
C ASN A 191 -2.71 -29.71 -4.43
N ASN A 192 -1.80 -28.83 -4.10
CA ASN A 192 -0.45 -28.78 -4.65
C ASN A 192 0.54 -28.16 -3.65
N SER A 193 1.84 -28.41 -3.87
CA SER A 193 2.92 -27.96 -3.01
C SER A 193 4.07 -27.41 -3.84
N ASN A 194 4.55 -26.22 -3.49
CA ASN A 194 5.68 -25.58 -4.13
C ASN A 194 6.59 -24.91 -3.08
N GLN A 195 7.86 -24.73 -3.47
CA GLN A 195 8.76 -23.83 -2.75
C GLN A 195 8.46 -22.38 -3.16
N ILE A 196 8.28 -21.52 -2.16
CA ILE A 196 7.99 -20.09 -2.35
C ILE A 196 8.75 -19.26 -1.33
N PHE A 197 8.96 -17.97 -1.64
CA PHE A 197 9.59 -17.01 -0.74
C PHE A 197 8.55 -16.10 -0.11
N ILE A 198 8.42 -16.14 1.24
CA ILE A 198 7.46 -15.31 1.99
C ILE A 198 8.10 -14.77 3.27
N ARG A 199 7.50 -13.74 3.86
CA ARG A 199 7.77 -13.33 5.25
C ARG A 199 7.05 -14.30 6.18
N LYS A 200 7.77 -15.37 6.56
CA LYS A 200 7.21 -16.55 7.24
C LYS A 200 6.46 -16.21 8.51
N ASN A 201 7.01 -15.35 9.39
CA ASN A 201 6.38 -15.03 10.66
C ASN A 201 5.10 -14.18 10.47
N GLN A 202 5.11 -13.25 9.48
CA GLN A 202 3.93 -12.44 9.16
C GLN A 202 2.78 -13.30 8.67
N ILE A 203 3.04 -14.22 7.73
CA ILE A 203 2.01 -15.10 7.17
C ILE A 203 1.56 -16.12 8.21
N THR A 204 2.47 -16.71 9.01
CA THR A 204 2.14 -17.55 10.16
C THR A 204 1.12 -16.85 11.04
N ARG A 205 1.43 -15.64 11.45
CA ARG A 205 0.58 -14.86 12.36
C ARG A 205 -0.76 -14.49 11.74
N ALA A 206 -0.81 -14.16 10.45
CA ALA A 206 -2.06 -13.90 9.76
C ALA A 206 -2.97 -15.13 9.74
N ILE A 207 -2.42 -16.31 9.38
CA ILE A 207 -3.19 -17.55 9.33
C ILE A 207 -3.64 -17.98 10.73
N MET A 208 -2.76 -17.90 11.74
CA MET A 208 -3.13 -18.23 13.12
C MET A 208 -4.27 -17.35 13.64
N ASN A 209 -4.25 -16.03 13.37
CA ASN A 209 -5.36 -15.15 13.76
C ASN A 209 -6.70 -15.55 13.10
N ILE A 210 -6.69 -16.07 11.87
CA ILE A 210 -7.91 -16.56 11.21
C ILE A 210 -8.34 -17.87 11.85
N LEU A 211 -7.42 -18.82 12.09
CA LEU A 211 -7.68 -20.12 12.70
C LEU A 211 -8.19 -19.99 14.13
N ASP A 212 -7.56 -19.13 14.96
CA ASP A 212 -7.99 -18.84 16.33
C ASP A 212 -9.41 -18.25 16.36
N ASN A 213 -9.72 -17.39 15.39
CA ASN A 213 -11.07 -16.87 15.25
C ASN A 213 -12.08 -17.97 14.90
N ALA A 214 -11.74 -18.85 13.97
CA ALA A 214 -12.58 -19.97 13.58
C ALA A 214 -12.74 -20.99 14.73
N ASP A 215 -11.66 -21.37 15.42
CA ASP A 215 -11.69 -22.34 16.54
C ASP A 215 -12.56 -21.87 17.70
N LYS A 216 -12.62 -20.56 17.91
CA LYS A 216 -13.40 -19.92 18.97
C LYS A 216 -14.91 -20.02 18.74
N PHE A 217 -15.35 -19.94 17.48
CA PHE A 217 -16.77 -19.81 17.15
C PHE A 217 -17.35 -21.02 16.41
N ALA A 218 -16.53 -21.97 15.98
CA ALA A 218 -16.95 -23.12 15.20
C ALA A 218 -16.60 -24.46 15.83
N GLU A 219 -17.33 -25.48 15.43
CA GLU A 219 -17.06 -26.89 15.79
C GLU A 219 -16.16 -27.55 14.73
N LYS A 220 -16.19 -27.09 13.48
CA LYS A 220 -15.41 -27.62 12.36
C LYS A 220 -14.78 -26.48 11.57
N ILE A 221 -13.52 -26.69 11.20
CA ILE A 221 -12.75 -25.76 10.39
C ILE A 221 -12.22 -26.53 9.18
N PHE A 222 -12.22 -25.88 8.04
CA PHE A 222 -11.72 -26.42 6.78
C PHE A 222 -10.65 -25.46 6.26
N ILE A 223 -9.47 -25.97 5.92
CA ILE A 223 -8.43 -25.20 5.25
C ILE A 223 -8.09 -25.85 3.92
N SER A 224 -8.07 -25.05 2.87
CA SER A 224 -7.55 -25.47 1.57
C SER A 224 -6.42 -24.57 1.11
N SER A 225 -5.42 -25.18 0.48
CA SER A 225 -4.24 -24.52 -0.07
C SER A 225 -4.06 -24.90 -1.53
N ASN A 226 -3.96 -23.91 -2.40
CA ASN A 226 -3.80 -24.10 -3.83
C ASN A 226 -2.91 -23.02 -4.45
N ILE A 227 -2.07 -23.40 -5.41
CA ILE A 227 -1.23 -22.48 -6.18
C ILE A 227 -1.74 -22.45 -7.63
N PHE A 228 -2.09 -21.24 -8.08
CA PHE A 228 -2.60 -21.03 -9.43
C PHE A 228 -2.14 -19.66 -9.96
N ASN A 229 -1.68 -19.60 -11.21
CA ASN A 229 -1.25 -18.37 -11.90
C ASN A 229 -0.31 -17.48 -11.07
N ASN A 230 0.74 -18.07 -10.50
CA ASN A 230 1.72 -17.35 -9.66
C ASN A 230 1.12 -16.72 -8.39
N ASN A 231 -0.02 -17.23 -7.93
CA ASN A 231 -0.66 -16.84 -6.68
C ASN A 231 -0.81 -18.05 -5.78
N TRP A 232 -0.48 -17.88 -4.50
CA TRP A 232 -0.80 -18.84 -3.47
C TRP A 232 -2.11 -18.45 -2.79
N LYS A 233 -3.13 -19.27 -2.96
CA LYS A 233 -4.46 -19.09 -2.41
C LYS A 233 -4.67 -20.02 -1.22
N ILE A 234 -5.01 -19.45 -0.07
CA ILE A 234 -5.37 -20.16 1.15
C ILE A 234 -6.80 -19.78 1.48
N GLU A 235 -7.67 -20.78 1.64
CA GLU A 235 -9.05 -20.58 2.05
C GLU A 235 -9.27 -21.28 3.39
N ILE A 236 -9.82 -20.55 4.34
CA ILE A 236 -10.18 -21.04 5.66
C ILE A 236 -11.67 -20.82 5.82
N GLU A 237 -12.40 -21.91 6.01
CA GLU A 237 -13.86 -21.93 6.17
C GLU A 237 -14.22 -22.52 7.52
N ASP A 238 -15.27 -22.03 8.14
CA ASP A 238 -15.80 -22.56 9.37
C ASP A 238 -17.31 -22.86 9.26
N ASN A 239 -17.82 -23.63 10.22
CA ASN A 239 -19.25 -23.91 10.36
C ASN A 239 -19.90 -23.14 11.52
N GLY A 240 -19.28 -22.05 11.95
CA GLY A 240 -19.79 -21.18 13.00
C GLY A 240 -21.03 -20.39 12.58
N PRO A 241 -21.47 -19.43 13.39
CA PRO A 241 -22.69 -18.65 13.12
C PRO A 241 -22.53 -17.66 11.96
N GLY A 242 -21.30 -17.48 11.43
CA GLY A 242 -21.02 -16.49 10.41
C GLY A 242 -21.09 -15.06 10.93
N THR A 243 -21.27 -14.10 10.02
CA THR A 243 -21.37 -12.68 10.37
C THR A 243 -22.27 -11.92 9.41
N ASN A 244 -22.94 -10.89 9.92
CA ASN A 244 -23.72 -9.93 9.13
C ASN A 244 -22.92 -8.63 8.83
N LEU A 245 -21.68 -8.54 9.31
CA LEU A 245 -20.81 -7.37 9.09
C LEU A 245 -20.32 -7.35 7.64
N SER A 246 -20.22 -6.14 7.08
CA SER A 246 -19.58 -5.96 5.78
C SER A 246 -18.07 -6.23 5.86
N GLN A 247 -17.44 -6.52 4.72
CA GLN A 247 -15.98 -6.72 4.65
C GLN A 247 -15.21 -5.54 5.25
N GLU A 248 -15.65 -4.31 4.99
CA GLU A 248 -15.02 -3.12 5.54
C GLU A 248 -15.14 -3.03 7.07
N GLN A 249 -16.25 -3.51 7.64
CA GLN A 249 -16.45 -3.52 9.08
C GLN A 249 -15.60 -4.60 9.74
N LEU A 250 -15.49 -5.80 9.13
CA LEU A 250 -14.70 -6.92 9.66
C LEU A 250 -13.22 -6.59 9.84
N ILE A 251 -12.67 -5.76 8.99
CA ILE A 251 -11.25 -5.35 9.03
C ILE A 251 -10.99 -4.11 9.89
N ARG A 252 -12.04 -3.44 10.40
CA ARG A 252 -11.85 -2.30 11.32
C ARG A 252 -11.40 -2.79 12.70
N PRO A 253 -10.37 -2.14 13.29
CA PRO A 253 -9.97 -2.46 14.67
C PRO A 253 -11.12 -2.28 15.65
N PHE A 254 -11.19 -3.16 16.66
CA PHE A 254 -12.15 -3.13 17.76
C PHE A 254 -13.62 -3.36 17.38
N VAL A 255 -13.91 -3.74 16.13
CA VAL A 255 -15.25 -4.12 15.72
C VAL A 255 -15.51 -5.56 16.13
N LYS A 256 -16.65 -5.80 16.77
CA LYS A 256 -17.15 -7.12 17.20
C LYS A 256 -18.51 -7.37 16.57
N GLY A 257 -18.83 -8.62 16.29
CA GLY A 257 -20.18 -9.03 15.87
C GLY A 257 -21.21 -8.80 16.99
N SER A 258 -22.43 -8.41 16.61
CA SER A 258 -23.47 -7.96 17.56
C SER A 258 -24.04 -9.05 18.46
N ASP A 259 -23.92 -10.35 18.11
CA ASP A 259 -24.71 -11.42 18.72
C ASP A 259 -23.95 -12.40 19.59
N GLN A 260 -22.65 -12.23 19.79
CA GLN A 260 -21.86 -13.17 20.58
C GLN A 260 -21.05 -12.48 21.65
N LEU A 261 -21.55 -12.63 22.90
CA LEU A 261 -20.78 -12.63 24.12
C LEU A 261 -19.37 -12.08 23.97
N ASN A 262 -19.16 -10.87 24.32
CA ASN A 262 -17.92 -10.09 24.59
C ASN A 262 -16.54 -10.78 24.48
N GLN A 263 -16.44 -11.91 23.81
CA GLN A 263 -15.21 -12.71 23.69
C GLN A 263 -14.37 -12.24 22.50
N GLY A 264 -13.27 -11.61 22.78
CA GLY A 264 -12.25 -11.21 21.80
C GLY A 264 -12.01 -9.71 21.74
N THR A 265 -10.85 -9.34 21.23
CA THR A 265 -10.36 -7.94 21.18
C THR A 265 -10.93 -7.16 19.99
N GLY A 266 -11.45 -7.83 18.96
CA GLY A 266 -11.81 -7.22 17.68
C GLY A 266 -10.59 -6.74 16.86
N LEU A 267 -9.38 -7.22 17.19
CA LEU A 267 -8.14 -6.85 16.50
C LEU A 267 -7.66 -7.90 15.52
N GLY A 268 -8.05 -9.18 15.67
CA GLY A 268 -7.50 -10.30 14.90
C GLY A 268 -7.57 -10.08 13.38
N LEU A 269 -8.76 -9.82 12.83
CA LEU A 269 -8.94 -9.64 11.39
C LEU A 269 -8.31 -8.33 10.86
N SER A 270 -8.22 -7.29 11.66
CA SER A 270 -7.49 -6.06 11.31
C SER A 270 -5.97 -6.28 11.23
N ILE A 271 -5.42 -7.14 12.09
CA ILE A 271 -4.03 -7.61 12.03
C ILE A 271 -3.81 -8.41 10.75
N VAL A 272 -4.70 -9.35 10.43
CA VAL A 272 -4.65 -10.12 9.18
C VAL A 272 -4.59 -9.20 7.97
N GLN A 273 -5.52 -8.26 7.88
CA GLN A 273 -5.55 -7.28 6.77
C GLN A 273 -4.24 -6.50 6.63
N LYS A 274 -3.66 -6.05 7.75
CA LYS A 274 -2.38 -5.34 7.76
C LYS A 274 -1.25 -6.23 7.24
N LEU A 275 -1.13 -7.46 7.74
CA LEU A 275 -0.07 -8.39 7.38
C LEU A 275 -0.16 -8.84 5.92
N ILE A 276 -1.35 -9.15 5.44
CA ILE A 276 -1.58 -9.54 4.04
C ILE A 276 -1.25 -8.38 3.09
N LYS A 277 -1.64 -7.14 3.42
CA LYS A 277 -1.25 -5.96 2.63
C LYS A 277 0.26 -5.71 2.60
N LEU A 278 0.98 -5.94 3.70
CA LEU A 278 2.45 -5.83 3.75
C LEU A 278 3.14 -6.85 2.84
N ASN A 279 2.48 -7.96 2.56
CA ASN A 279 2.94 -9.01 1.65
C ASN A 279 2.35 -8.89 0.23
N ASN A 280 1.82 -7.72 -0.15
CA ASN A 280 1.19 -7.46 -1.45
C ASN A 280 0.06 -8.45 -1.78
N GLY A 281 -0.58 -9.00 -0.75
CA GLY A 281 -1.67 -9.96 -0.88
C GLY A 281 -3.05 -9.31 -0.81
N GLU A 282 -4.05 -10.14 -1.09
CA GLU A 282 -5.47 -9.78 -1.00
C GLU A 282 -6.19 -10.64 0.06
N LEU A 283 -7.15 -10.02 0.76
CA LEU A 283 -7.97 -10.66 1.78
C LEU A 283 -9.44 -10.46 1.43
N ASN A 284 -10.17 -11.56 1.31
CA ASN A 284 -11.59 -11.56 0.97
C ASN A 284 -12.39 -12.36 1.99
N PHE A 285 -13.63 -11.93 2.27
CA PHE A 285 -14.56 -12.56 3.19
C PHE A 285 -15.84 -12.92 2.45
N GLN A 286 -16.34 -14.14 2.67
CA GLN A 286 -17.56 -14.64 2.08
C GLN A 286 -18.29 -15.52 3.10
N LYS A 287 -19.55 -15.83 2.83
CA LYS A 287 -20.27 -16.87 3.60
C LYS A 287 -19.68 -18.24 3.25
N SER A 288 -19.38 -19.04 4.28
CA SER A 288 -18.90 -20.42 4.09
C SER A 288 -20.00 -21.31 3.52
N SER A 289 -19.60 -22.29 2.71
CA SER A 289 -20.48 -23.39 2.26
C SER A 289 -20.99 -24.24 3.42
N HIS A 290 -20.31 -24.19 4.57
CA HIS A 290 -20.64 -24.91 5.78
C HIS A 290 -21.48 -24.10 6.79
N GLY A 291 -21.89 -22.88 6.43
CA GLY A 291 -22.76 -22.01 7.23
C GLY A 291 -22.08 -20.80 7.88
N GLY A 292 -20.80 -20.90 8.21
CA GLY A 292 -20.02 -19.87 8.90
C GLY A 292 -19.35 -18.83 7.99
N LEU A 293 -18.12 -18.47 8.34
CA LEU A 293 -17.30 -17.50 7.59
C LEU A 293 -16.27 -18.22 6.72
N LYS A 294 -16.09 -17.73 5.50
CA LYS A 294 -15.01 -18.10 4.60
C LYS A 294 -14.05 -16.92 4.45
N VAL A 295 -12.79 -17.13 4.81
CA VAL A 295 -11.70 -16.17 4.65
C VAL A 295 -10.76 -16.67 3.57
N THR A 296 -10.54 -15.86 2.54
CA THR A 296 -9.64 -16.18 1.43
C THR A 296 -8.44 -15.22 1.47
N VAL A 297 -7.25 -15.78 1.57
CA VAL A 297 -5.97 -15.09 1.48
C VAL A 297 -5.33 -15.42 0.13
N ILE A 298 -4.91 -14.42 -0.62
CA ILE A 298 -4.20 -14.58 -1.90
C ILE A 298 -2.88 -13.84 -1.78
N LEU A 299 -1.77 -14.55 -1.98
CA LEU A 299 -0.41 -14.01 -1.97
C LEU A 299 0.20 -14.18 -3.36
N GLN A 300 0.79 -13.13 -3.88
CA GLN A 300 1.57 -13.18 -5.12
C GLN A 300 2.95 -13.78 -4.80
N ILE A 301 3.36 -14.81 -5.54
CA ILE A 301 4.59 -15.60 -5.33
C ILE A 301 5.53 -15.53 -6.53
#